data_d6caf787fe5be79026b1dff64cbbecc5
#
_entry.id   d6caf787fe5be79026b1dff64cbbecc5
#
_cell.length_a   1.000
_cell.length_b   1.000
_cell.length_c   1.000
_cell.angle_alpha   90.00
_cell.angle_beta   90.00
_cell.angle_gamma   90.00
#
_symmetry.space_group_name_H-M   'P 1'
#
loop_
_entity.id
_entity.type
_entity.pdbx_description
1 polymer ?
#
loop_
_entity_poly.entity_id
_entity_poly.type
_entity_poly.pdbx_seq_one_letter_code
_entity_poly.pdbx_strand_id
1 'polypeptide(L)'
;MKKIFLLLSIILFCTNVLADKMTKDGFLSNKNGYAKVQKINDPENKILLIYNHGQSSHDGPSNDCVWKGGMRNMASLVGEKIKDKEVLVYIFCTGKLKGDDYKRLWNKKKFKAPYKGKPKLEKRLDANLKLIDNFVSQGFKKNQIFITGRSCGGWMTMMLLARHPNIVAGGISYVPECYGRLTKAYKVKKVGVEDALKKFKEKAGTGPANMRQKQIEEIKKSENLPVLVFTHPKDPFGGLVSDWVEGISGVERIVVSED
;
A
#
# COMPACT_ATOMS: atom_id res chain seq x y z
N MET A 1 -16.78 37.28 58.15
CA MET A 1 -17.24 36.90 56.81
C MET A 1 -16.04 36.43 56.02
N LYS A 2 -15.85 35.11 55.96
CA LYS A 2 -14.72 34.51 55.27
C LYS A 2 -15.17 34.19 53.80
N LYS A 3 -14.55 34.84 52.83
CA LYS A 3 -14.76 34.54 51.40
C LYS A 3 -13.94 33.30 51.06
N ILE A 4 -14.65 32.23 50.78
CA ILE A 4 -14.06 30.98 50.24
C ILE A 4 -13.89 31.21 48.76
N PHE A 5 -12.63 31.34 48.32
CA PHE A 5 -12.26 31.29 46.92
C PHE A 5 -12.24 29.81 46.48
N LEU A 6 -13.29 29.43 45.75
CA LEU A 6 -13.33 28.13 45.08
C LEU A 6 -12.49 28.23 43.81
N LEU A 7 -11.25 27.80 43.90
CA LEU A 7 -10.38 27.63 42.72
C LEU A 7 -10.88 26.40 41.95
N LEU A 8 -11.68 26.65 40.91
CA LEU A 8 -12.04 25.63 39.94
C LEU A 8 -10.80 25.35 39.08
N SER A 9 -10.02 24.37 39.48
CA SER A 9 -8.96 23.80 38.64
C SER A 9 -9.60 23.07 37.47
N ILE A 10 -9.78 23.78 36.35
CA ILE A 10 -10.08 23.13 35.06
C ILE A 10 -8.85 22.34 34.68
N ILE A 11 -8.82 21.07 35.06
CA ILE A 11 -7.89 20.10 34.52
C ILE A 11 -8.34 19.90 33.06
N LEU A 12 -7.70 20.65 32.17
CA LEU A 12 -7.70 20.32 30.75
C LEU A 12 -7.03 18.94 30.61
N PHE A 13 -7.83 17.89 30.68
CA PHE A 13 -7.45 16.63 30.10
C PHE A 13 -7.30 16.86 28.60
N CYS A 14 -6.11 17.28 28.19
CA CYS A 14 -5.63 16.99 26.86
C CYS A 14 -5.58 15.46 26.77
N THR A 15 -6.71 14.87 26.45
CA THR A 15 -6.71 13.52 25.89
C THR A 15 -5.88 13.61 24.62
N ASN A 16 -4.59 13.33 24.74
CA ASN A 16 -3.81 12.87 23.62
C ASN A 16 -4.60 11.67 23.10
N VAL A 17 -5.43 11.93 22.08
CA VAL A 17 -5.95 10.87 21.24
C VAL A 17 -4.70 10.26 20.62
N LEU A 18 -4.11 9.30 21.32
CA LEU A 18 -3.12 8.40 20.76
C LEU A 18 -3.83 7.83 19.54
N ALA A 19 -3.44 8.32 18.38
CA ALA A 19 -3.91 7.78 17.12
C ALA A 19 -3.72 6.28 17.20
N ASP A 20 -4.81 5.57 17.34
CA ASP A 20 -4.82 4.14 17.59
C ASP A 20 -3.97 3.49 16.51
N LYS A 21 -2.92 2.81 16.91
CA LYS A 21 -2.02 2.15 15.95
C LYS A 21 -2.86 1.08 15.26
N MET A 22 -3.29 1.37 14.04
CA MET A 22 -4.04 0.44 13.25
C MET A 22 -3.19 -0.80 12.98
N THR A 23 -3.36 -1.80 13.80
CA THR A 23 -2.68 -3.09 13.67
C THR A 23 -3.57 -4.11 12.96
N LYS A 24 -4.79 -3.73 12.62
CA LYS A 24 -5.81 -4.59 12.04
C LYS A 24 -6.38 -3.96 10.77
N ASP A 25 -6.90 -4.80 9.92
CA ASP A 25 -7.66 -4.39 8.75
C ASP A 25 -8.99 -3.74 9.15
N GLY A 26 -9.51 -2.84 8.31
CA GLY A 26 -10.81 -2.25 8.58
C GLY A 26 -11.19 -1.12 7.63
N PHE A 27 -12.46 -0.75 7.68
CA PHE A 27 -12.95 0.43 6.99
C PHE A 27 -12.47 1.71 7.65
N LEU A 28 -12.13 2.72 6.86
CA LEU A 28 -11.80 4.05 7.36
C LEU A 28 -13.07 4.84 7.65
N SER A 29 -12.97 5.71 8.65
CA SER A 29 -13.88 6.82 8.88
C SER A 29 -13.33 8.06 8.18
N ASN A 30 -14.23 8.95 7.73
CA ASN A 30 -13.85 10.25 7.20
C ASN A 30 -13.36 11.25 8.28
N LYS A 31 -13.51 10.89 9.55
CA LYS A 31 -13.12 11.73 10.69
C LYS A 31 -11.77 11.29 11.27
N ASN A 32 -11.75 10.18 11.96
CA ASN A 32 -10.57 9.67 12.64
C ASN A 32 -10.63 8.14 12.78
N GLY A 33 -9.60 7.44 12.28
CA GLY A 33 -9.45 6.01 12.50
C GLY A 33 -10.42 5.13 11.73
N TYR A 34 -10.85 4.05 12.36
CA TYR A 34 -11.76 3.07 11.77
C TYR A 34 -13.24 3.45 11.91
N ALA A 35 -13.99 3.16 10.87
CA ALA A 35 -15.44 3.14 10.96
C ALA A 35 -15.88 1.84 11.68
N LYS A 36 -16.84 1.96 12.57
CA LYS A 36 -17.55 0.81 13.15
C LYS A 36 -18.57 0.29 12.13
N VAL A 37 -18.10 -0.36 11.08
CA VAL A 37 -18.97 -0.97 10.07
C VAL A 37 -19.26 -2.41 10.52
N GLN A 38 -20.50 -2.66 10.93
CA GLN A 38 -20.94 -4.02 11.27
C GLN A 38 -21.46 -4.77 10.04
N LYS A 39 -22.11 -4.08 9.13
CA LYS A 39 -22.67 -4.61 7.89
C LYS A 39 -22.64 -3.53 6.82
N ILE A 40 -22.30 -3.91 5.59
CA ILE A 40 -22.38 -2.99 4.44
C ILE A 40 -23.80 -3.10 3.89
N ASN A 41 -24.51 -2.00 3.94
CA ASN A 41 -25.82 -1.90 3.30
C ASN A 41 -25.64 -1.39 1.86
N ASP A 42 -26.49 -1.87 0.96
CA ASP A 42 -26.57 -1.44 -0.44
C ASP A 42 -25.21 -1.45 -1.15
N PRO A 43 -24.47 -2.56 -1.16
CA PRO A 43 -23.14 -2.66 -1.76
C PRO A 43 -23.13 -2.30 -3.25
N GLU A 44 -24.26 -2.49 -3.95
CA GLU A 44 -24.43 -2.10 -5.35
C GLU A 44 -24.33 -0.59 -5.59
N ASN A 45 -24.59 0.23 -4.57
CA ASN A 45 -24.49 1.69 -4.60
C ASN A 45 -23.17 2.20 -4.01
N LYS A 46 -22.19 1.33 -3.83
CA LYS A 46 -20.88 1.67 -3.28
C LYS A 46 -19.75 1.40 -4.27
N ILE A 47 -18.66 2.13 -4.11
CA ILE A 47 -17.33 1.82 -4.66
C ILE A 47 -16.44 1.45 -3.48
N LEU A 48 -15.79 0.31 -3.57
CA LEU A 48 -14.86 -0.15 -2.56
C LEU A 48 -13.42 0.07 -3.01
N LEU A 49 -12.68 0.87 -2.27
CA LEU A 49 -11.25 1.07 -2.46
C LEU A 49 -10.47 0.32 -1.38
N ILE A 50 -9.74 -0.72 -1.77
CA ILE A 50 -8.89 -1.50 -0.87
C ILE A 50 -7.47 -0.92 -0.92
N TYR A 51 -7.04 -0.29 0.19
CA TYR A 51 -5.71 0.31 0.28
C TYR A 51 -4.70 -0.65 0.93
N ASN A 52 -3.63 -0.91 0.21
CA ASN A 52 -2.50 -1.71 0.64
C ASN A 52 -1.35 -0.83 1.08
N HIS A 53 -0.95 -0.98 2.33
CA HIS A 53 0.14 -0.18 2.90
C HIS A 53 1.48 -0.50 2.26
N GLY A 54 2.41 0.44 2.31
CA GLY A 54 3.80 0.27 1.94
C GLY A 54 4.50 -0.76 2.83
N GLN A 55 5.83 -0.75 2.78
CA GLN A 55 6.62 -1.66 3.59
C GLN A 55 6.52 -1.31 5.08
N SER A 56 6.28 -2.30 5.95
CA SER A 56 6.37 -2.11 7.39
C SER A 56 7.82 -2.01 7.85
N SER A 57 8.09 -1.21 8.88
CA SER A 57 9.35 -1.24 9.63
C SER A 57 9.47 -2.55 10.42
N HIS A 58 10.68 -2.86 10.90
CA HIS A 58 11.08 -4.18 11.46
C HIS A 58 10.14 -4.81 12.46
N ASP A 59 9.56 -4.00 13.33
CA ASP A 59 8.89 -4.47 14.56
C ASP A 59 7.51 -3.84 14.77
N GLY A 60 6.98 -3.14 13.77
CA GLY A 60 5.73 -2.43 13.91
C GLY A 60 4.86 -2.42 12.67
N PRO A 61 3.64 -1.93 12.78
CA PRO A 61 2.78 -1.67 11.64
C PRO A 61 3.44 -0.66 10.71
N SER A 62 3.11 -0.72 9.42
CA SER A 62 3.51 0.32 8.47
C SER A 62 3.05 1.70 8.95
N ASN A 63 3.85 2.73 8.67
CA ASN A 63 3.42 4.11 8.91
C ASN A 63 2.12 4.46 8.17
N ASP A 64 1.81 3.75 7.08
CA ASP A 64 0.56 3.91 6.35
C ASP A 64 -0.64 3.26 7.08
N CYS A 65 -0.38 2.42 8.08
CA CYS A 65 -1.39 1.78 8.93
C CYS A 65 -1.58 2.50 10.27
N VAL A 66 -0.96 3.64 10.47
CA VAL A 66 -1.21 4.54 11.59
C VAL A 66 -1.86 5.81 11.06
N TRP A 67 -2.67 6.48 11.87
CA TRP A 67 -3.39 7.68 11.46
C TRP A 67 -2.46 8.86 11.16
N LYS A 68 -1.67 8.71 10.09
CA LYS A 68 -0.70 9.69 9.58
C LYS A 68 -0.61 9.59 8.06
N GLY A 69 -0.30 10.71 7.41
CA GLY A 69 0.04 10.76 5.99
C GLY A 69 -0.97 10.01 5.10
N GLY A 70 -0.53 8.94 4.46
CA GLY A 70 -1.32 8.24 3.44
C GLY A 70 -2.70 7.78 3.91
N MET A 71 -2.86 7.39 5.18
CA MET A 71 -4.16 7.02 5.70
C MET A 71 -5.11 8.21 5.80
N ARG A 72 -4.65 9.40 6.23
CA ARG A 72 -5.46 10.60 6.24
C ARG A 72 -5.92 10.98 4.83
N ASN A 73 -5.02 10.86 3.86
CA ASN A 73 -5.35 11.14 2.47
C ASN A 73 -6.38 10.15 1.92
N MET A 74 -6.30 8.88 2.29
CA MET A 74 -7.32 7.90 1.92
C MET A 74 -8.66 8.15 2.63
N ALA A 75 -8.64 8.61 3.88
CA ALA A 75 -9.83 8.91 4.64
C ALA A 75 -10.66 10.07 4.05
N SER A 76 -10.02 11.01 3.35
CA SER A 76 -10.73 12.11 2.66
C SER A 76 -11.64 11.62 1.52
N LEU A 77 -11.40 10.41 1.02
CA LEU A 77 -12.24 9.80 -0.02
C LEU A 77 -13.49 9.11 0.55
N VAL A 78 -13.55 8.89 1.86
CA VAL A 78 -14.67 8.17 2.48
C VAL A 78 -15.93 9.02 2.42
N GLY A 79 -16.97 8.49 1.81
CA GLY A 79 -18.26 9.17 1.62
C GLY A 79 -18.34 10.06 0.39
N GLU A 80 -17.22 10.27 -0.34
CA GLU A 80 -17.26 10.92 -1.64
C GLU A 80 -18.14 10.12 -2.62
N LYS A 81 -18.70 10.81 -3.61
CA LYS A 81 -19.55 10.17 -4.63
C LYS A 81 -18.90 10.20 -6.00
N ILE A 82 -18.87 9.06 -6.64
CA ILE A 82 -18.45 8.90 -8.04
C ILE A 82 -19.61 8.26 -8.80
N LYS A 83 -20.19 8.96 -9.77
CA LYS A 83 -21.38 8.50 -10.51
C LYS A 83 -22.46 7.95 -9.55
N ASP A 84 -22.85 8.75 -8.58
CA ASP A 84 -23.86 8.46 -7.55
C ASP A 84 -23.52 7.33 -6.57
N LYS A 85 -22.39 6.66 -6.72
CA LYS A 85 -21.89 5.63 -5.80
C LYS A 85 -20.98 6.22 -4.74
N GLU A 86 -21.26 5.89 -3.49
CA GLU A 86 -20.46 6.32 -2.35
C GLU A 86 -19.16 5.52 -2.24
N VAL A 87 -18.05 6.20 -1.99
CA VAL A 87 -16.74 5.58 -1.81
C VAL A 87 -16.56 5.08 -0.38
N LEU A 88 -16.28 3.81 -0.25
CA LEU A 88 -15.80 3.18 0.97
C LEU A 88 -14.31 2.87 0.83
N VAL A 89 -13.55 3.12 1.88
CA VAL A 89 -12.12 2.81 1.90
C VAL A 89 -11.84 1.76 2.96
N TYR A 90 -11.28 0.64 2.55
CA TYR A 90 -10.81 -0.43 3.42
C TYR A 90 -9.29 -0.44 3.47
N ILE A 91 -8.71 -0.34 4.65
CA ILE A 91 -7.26 -0.46 4.84
C ILE A 91 -6.90 -1.91 5.12
N PHE A 92 -6.08 -2.47 4.26
CA PHE A 92 -5.47 -3.77 4.47
C PHE A 92 -4.14 -3.60 5.22
N CYS A 93 -4.15 -3.86 6.50
CA CYS A 93 -2.98 -3.78 7.37
C CYS A 93 -2.59 -5.16 7.86
N THR A 94 -1.67 -5.78 7.16
CA THR A 94 -1.04 -7.01 7.64
C THR A 94 -0.27 -6.69 8.92
N GLY A 95 -0.81 -6.83 10.08
CA GLY A 95 -0.11 -6.69 11.35
C GLY A 95 1.24 -7.44 11.37
N LYS A 96 1.82 -7.72 12.52
CA LYS A 96 2.97 -8.64 12.62
C LYS A 96 2.55 -10.03 12.15
N LEU A 97 2.60 -10.29 10.86
CA LEU A 97 2.61 -11.65 10.40
C LEU A 97 3.96 -12.24 10.84
N LYS A 98 3.97 -13.09 11.89
CA LYS A 98 5.18 -13.79 12.34
C LYS A 98 5.91 -14.39 11.14
N GLY A 99 7.18 -14.02 10.99
CA GLY A 99 7.95 -14.48 9.84
C GLY A 99 7.88 -13.60 8.60
N ASP A 100 7.19 -12.50 8.65
CA ASP A 100 6.84 -11.64 7.53
C ASP A 100 7.71 -10.36 7.46
N ASP A 101 8.85 -10.41 8.09
CA ASP A 101 9.84 -9.35 8.07
C ASP A 101 10.44 -9.23 6.67
N TYR A 102 10.26 -8.08 6.04
CA TYR A 102 10.78 -7.81 4.70
C TYR A 102 12.31 -7.79 4.60
N LYS A 103 13.03 -7.52 5.70
CA LYS A 103 14.48 -7.69 5.72
C LYS A 103 14.88 -9.09 5.27
N ARG A 104 13.99 -10.05 5.40
CA ARG A 104 14.23 -11.40 4.96
C ARG A 104 14.13 -11.56 3.45
N LEU A 105 13.42 -10.68 2.76
CA LEU A 105 13.49 -10.60 1.29
C LEU A 105 14.90 -10.21 0.81
N TRP A 106 15.66 -9.47 1.63
CA TRP A 106 16.95 -8.89 1.28
C TRP A 106 18.17 -9.57 1.89
N ASN A 107 17.99 -10.36 2.93
CA ASN A 107 19.10 -10.92 3.69
C ASN A 107 19.37 -12.36 3.27
N LYS A 108 20.43 -12.59 2.50
CA LYS A 108 20.85 -13.92 2.04
C LYS A 108 20.94 -14.97 3.16
N LYS A 109 21.39 -14.58 4.37
CA LYS A 109 21.51 -15.50 5.50
C LYS A 109 20.15 -15.97 6.02
N LYS A 110 19.11 -15.19 5.82
CA LYS A 110 17.74 -15.49 6.30
C LYS A 110 16.88 -16.16 5.23
N PHE A 111 17.27 -16.13 3.97
CA PHE A 111 16.65 -16.94 2.91
C PHE A 111 16.90 -18.45 3.07
N LYS A 112 17.96 -18.85 3.78
CA LYS A 112 18.25 -20.26 4.06
C LYS A 112 17.45 -20.83 5.24
N ALA A 113 16.97 -20.01 6.12
CA ALA A 113 16.14 -20.45 7.23
C ALA A 113 14.69 -20.62 6.77
N PRO A 114 13.91 -21.41 7.42
CA PRO A 114 12.87 -22.27 6.93
C PRO A 114 11.62 -21.50 6.53
N TYR A 115 11.73 -20.67 5.49
CA TYR A 115 10.53 -20.31 4.74
C TYR A 115 10.11 -21.52 3.93
N LYS A 116 9.72 -22.58 4.62
CA LYS A 116 8.72 -23.50 4.10
C LYS A 116 7.41 -22.71 3.90
N GLY A 117 7.43 -21.66 3.07
CA GLY A 117 6.30 -20.79 2.87
C GLY A 117 6.57 -19.69 1.84
N LYS A 118 5.49 -19.16 1.31
CA LYS A 118 5.50 -18.08 0.32
C LYS A 118 6.20 -16.83 0.87
N PRO A 119 6.94 -16.06 0.05
CA PRO A 119 7.43 -14.73 0.40
C PRO A 119 6.31 -13.81 0.92
N LYS A 120 6.66 -12.81 1.69
CA LYS A 120 5.69 -11.84 2.26
C LYS A 120 4.74 -11.27 1.22
N LEU A 121 5.27 -10.87 0.07
CA LEU A 121 4.47 -10.33 -1.02
C LEU A 121 3.41 -11.31 -1.48
N GLU A 122 3.78 -12.57 -1.67
CA GLU A 122 2.87 -13.64 -2.09
C GLU A 122 1.75 -13.88 -1.05
N LYS A 123 2.09 -13.88 0.23
CA LYS A 123 1.08 -13.98 1.31
C LYS A 123 0.10 -12.80 1.31
N ARG A 124 0.61 -11.59 1.00
CA ARG A 124 -0.24 -10.40 0.88
C ARG A 124 -1.16 -10.49 -0.33
N LEU A 125 -0.67 -11.03 -1.46
CA LEU A 125 -1.49 -11.28 -2.65
C LEU A 125 -2.61 -12.27 -2.32
N ASP A 126 -2.28 -13.43 -1.73
CA ASP A 126 -3.28 -14.43 -1.33
C ASP A 126 -4.32 -13.85 -0.34
N ALA A 127 -3.88 -13.03 0.60
CA ALA A 127 -4.79 -12.41 1.56
C ALA A 127 -5.71 -11.37 0.91
N ASN A 128 -5.23 -10.62 -0.08
CA ASN A 128 -6.06 -9.70 -0.85
C ASN A 128 -7.07 -10.44 -1.74
N LEU A 129 -6.71 -11.58 -2.34
CA LEU A 129 -7.66 -12.41 -3.08
C LEU A 129 -8.80 -12.85 -2.18
N LYS A 130 -8.49 -13.40 -1.00
CA LYS A 130 -9.50 -13.80 -0.02
C LYS A 130 -10.37 -12.62 0.46
N LEU A 131 -9.78 -11.44 0.61
CA LEU A 131 -10.50 -10.23 0.99
C LEU A 131 -11.47 -9.79 -0.11
N ILE A 132 -11.03 -9.82 -1.37
CA ILE A 132 -11.88 -9.51 -2.53
C ILE A 132 -13.05 -10.50 -2.60
N ASP A 133 -12.78 -11.80 -2.50
CA ASP A 133 -13.82 -12.83 -2.50
C ASP A 133 -14.82 -12.62 -1.37
N ASN A 134 -14.35 -12.24 -0.19
CA ASN A 134 -15.23 -11.92 0.95
C ASN A 134 -16.13 -10.70 0.65
N PHE A 135 -15.61 -9.64 0.01
CA PHE A 135 -16.44 -8.49 -0.36
C PHE A 135 -17.43 -8.84 -1.50
N VAL A 136 -17.01 -9.65 -2.44
CA VAL A 136 -17.92 -10.15 -3.49
C VAL A 136 -19.05 -10.95 -2.87
N SER A 137 -18.77 -11.80 -1.88
CA SER A 137 -19.82 -12.58 -1.15
C SER A 137 -20.75 -11.67 -0.32
N GLN A 138 -20.32 -10.46 0.02
CA GLN A 138 -21.15 -9.44 0.67
C GLN A 138 -21.97 -8.58 -0.32
N GLY A 139 -21.93 -8.88 -1.62
CA GLY A 139 -22.74 -8.25 -2.64
C GLY A 139 -22.02 -7.20 -3.51
N PHE A 140 -20.73 -6.94 -3.30
CA PHE A 140 -19.98 -6.10 -4.24
C PHE A 140 -19.79 -6.81 -5.57
N LYS A 141 -19.98 -6.09 -6.66
CA LYS A 141 -19.54 -6.54 -7.98
C LYS A 141 -18.06 -6.25 -8.16
N LYS A 142 -17.32 -7.09 -8.88
CA LYS A 142 -15.89 -6.89 -9.14
C LYS A 142 -15.57 -5.53 -9.78
N ASN A 143 -16.46 -5.03 -10.63
CA ASN A 143 -16.33 -3.71 -11.26
C ASN A 143 -16.62 -2.52 -10.33
N GLN A 144 -16.92 -2.75 -9.07
CA GLN A 144 -17.05 -1.74 -8.01
C GLN A 144 -15.87 -1.75 -7.04
N ILE A 145 -14.99 -2.73 -7.14
CA ILE A 145 -13.84 -2.89 -6.28
C ILE A 145 -12.60 -2.37 -7.01
N PHE A 146 -11.86 -1.49 -6.35
CA PHE A 146 -10.56 -1.00 -6.80
C PHE A 146 -9.52 -1.34 -5.76
N ILE A 147 -8.31 -1.68 -6.22
CA ILE A 147 -7.19 -1.94 -5.33
C ILE A 147 -6.16 -0.83 -5.47
N THR A 148 -5.64 -0.36 -4.36
CA THR A 148 -4.64 0.70 -4.37
C THR A 148 -3.55 0.43 -3.35
N GLY A 149 -2.42 1.09 -3.52
CA GLY A 149 -1.36 1.00 -2.55
C GLY A 149 -0.19 1.91 -2.85
N ARG A 150 0.65 2.08 -1.82
CA ARG A 150 1.86 2.90 -1.89
C ARG A 150 3.10 2.02 -1.73
N SER A 151 4.17 2.37 -2.46
CA SER A 151 5.46 1.67 -2.37
C SER A 151 5.27 0.16 -2.62
N CYS A 152 5.60 -0.69 -1.66
CA CYS A 152 5.37 -2.13 -1.76
C CYS A 152 3.88 -2.51 -1.93
N GLY A 153 2.95 -1.70 -1.40
CA GLY A 153 1.51 -1.86 -1.65
C GLY A 153 1.15 -1.55 -3.10
N GLY A 154 1.74 -0.51 -3.69
CA GLY A 154 1.58 -0.19 -5.11
C GLY A 154 2.17 -1.28 -6.02
N TRP A 155 3.36 -1.79 -5.68
CA TRP A 155 3.94 -2.94 -6.36
C TRP A 155 3.02 -4.15 -6.34
N MET A 156 2.45 -4.44 -5.16
CA MET A 156 1.51 -5.55 -4.99
C MET A 156 0.22 -5.33 -5.79
N THR A 157 -0.30 -4.11 -5.87
CA THR A 157 -1.45 -3.76 -6.72
C THR A 157 -1.20 -4.18 -8.17
N MET A 158 -0.06 -3.82 -8.72
CA MET A 158 0.31 -4.19 -10.09
C MET A 158 0.47 -5.71 -10.26
N MET A 159 1.14 -6.37 -9.32
CA MET A 159 1.31 -7.83 -9.32
C MET A 159 -0.03 -8.58 -9.26
N LEU A 160 -0.95 -8.10 -8.41
CA LEU A 160 -2.26 -8.73 -8.26
C LEU A 160 -3.04 -8.69 -9.57
N LEU A 161 -3.11 -7.51 -10.19
CA LEU A 161 -3.86 -7.32 -11.43
C LEU A 161 -3.22 -8.03 -12.62
N ALA A 162 -1.89 -8.09 -12.67
CA ALA A 162 -1.19 -8.83 -13.72
C ALA A 162 -1.43 -10.35 -13.63
N ARG A 163 -1.49 -10.90 -12.43
CA ARG A 163 -1.72 -12.33 -12.21
C ARG A 163 -3.18 -12.75 -12.26
N HIS A 164 -4.07 -11.84 -11.95
CA HIS A 164 -5.49 -12.12 -11.84
C HIS A 164 -6.28 -11.06 -12.62
N PRO A 165 -6.27 -11.13 -13.96
CA PRO A 165 -7.03 -10.21 -14.81
C PRO A 165 -8.51 -10.21 -14.43
N ASN A 166 -9.14 -9.05 -14.42
CA ASN A 166 -10.57 -8.88 -14.12
C ASN A 166 -11.00 -9.29 -12.70
N ILE A 167 -10.06 -9.45 -11.76
CA ILE A 167 -10.39 -9.76 -10.36
C ILE A 167 -11.10 -8.59 -9.68
N VAL A 168 -10.80 -7.36 -10.10
CA VAL A 168 -11.42 -6.10 -9.68
C VAL A 168 -11.50 -5.14 -10.87
N ALA A 169 -12.11 -3.96 -10.71
CA ALA A 169 -12.27 -2.96 -11.77
C ALA A 169 -10.93 -2.39 -12.27
N GLY A 170 -9.96 -2.24 -11.39
CA GLY A 170 -8.66 -1.65 -11.70
C GLY A 170 -7.88 -1.30 -10.45
N GLY A 171 -6.76 -0.61 -10.64
CA GLY A 171 -5.90 -0.25 -9.54
C GLY A 171 -5.29 1.15 -9.61
N ILE A 172 -4.83 1.61 -8.45
CA ILE A 172 -4.05 2.84 -8.33
C ILE A 172 -2.76 2.51 -7.57
N SER A 173 -1.63 2.76 -8.20
CA SER A 173 -0.31 2.45 -7.65
C SER A 173 0.48 3.71 -7.42
N TYR A 174 0.82 4.00 -6.17
CA TYR A 174 1.64 5.15 -5.81
C TYR A 174 3.09 4.72 -5.60
N VAL A 175 3.98 5.26 -6.43
CA VAL A 175 5.45 5.02 -6.37
C VAL A 175 5.79 3.54 -6.14
N PRO A 176 5.45 2.65 -7.10
CA PRO A 176 5.59 1.20 -6.94
C PRO A 176 7.05 0.80 -6.81
N GLU A 177 7.49 0.53 -5.60
CA GLU A 177 8.80 -0.06 -5.34
C GLU A 177 8.78 -0.85 -4.03
N CYS A 178 9.12 -2.12 -4.11
CA CYS A 178 9.15 -3.03 -2.96
C CYS A 178 10.56 -3.44 -2.57
N TYR A 179 11.57 -2.97 -3.30
CA TYR A 179 12.96 -3.43 -3.22
C TYR A 179 13.92 -2.42 -2.59
N GLY A 180 13.41 -1.53 -1.75
CA GLY A 180 14.17 -0.59 -0.94
C GLY A 180 14.33 0.79 -1.59
N ARG A 181 15.24 1.58 -1.04
CA ARG A 181 15.44 2.98 -1.45
C ARG A 181 16.36 3.08 -2.66
N LEU A 182 15.99 2.48 -3.78
CA LEU A 182 16.87 2.36 -4.94
C LEU A 182 17.37 3.71 -5.44
N THR A 183 16.49 4.66 -5.65
CA THR A 183 16.86 6.01 -6.16
C THR A 183 17.88 6.70 -5.26
N LYS A 184 17.65 6.70 -3.93
CA LYS A 184 18.54 7.39 -2.99
C LYS A 184 19.79 6.57 -2.67
N ALA A 185 19.64 5.28 -2.38
CA ALA A 185 20.73 4.43 -1.89
C ALA A 185 21.84 4.22 -2.94
N TYR A 186 21.45 4.22 -4.21
CA TYR A 186 22.38 3.99 -5.32
C TYR A 186 22.65 5.25 -6.15
N LYS A 187 22.19 6.43 -5.66
CA LYS A 187 22.46 7.74 -6.26
C LYS A 187 22.10 7.82 -7.74
N VAL A 188 20.90 7.33 -8.11
CA VAL A 188 20.46 7.18 -9.51
C VAL A 188 20.65 8.47 -10.33
N LYS A 189 20.35 9.65 -9.77
CA LYS A 189 20.60 10.93 -10.44
C LYS A 189 22.05 11.16 -10.86
N LYS A 190 23.01 10.57 -10.11
CA LYS A 190 24.45 10.73 -10.38
C LYS A 190 25.00 9.68 -11.32
N VAL A 191 24.55 8.44 -11.19
CA VAL A 191 25.14 7.29 -11.89
C VAL A 191 24.27 6.72 -13.01
N GLY A 192 23.02 7.19 -13.14
CA GLY A 192 22.05 6.61 -14.05
C GLY A 192 21.33 5.39 -13.47
N VAL A 193 20.26 4.98 -14.17
CA VAL A 193 19.39 3.86 -13.73
C VAL A 193 20.13 2.53 -13.83
N GLU A 194 20.81 2.28 -14.94
CA GLU A 194 21.49 1.02 -15.21
C GLU A 194 22.59 0.72 -14.17
N ASP A 195 23.50 1.67 -13.95
CA ASP A 195 24.56 1.55 -12.95
C ASP A 195 24.01 1.41 -11.53
N ALA A 196 22.92 2.10 -11.21
CA ALA A 196 22.29 1.98 -9.91
C ALA A 196 21.72 0.59 -9.69
N LEU A 197 21.07 0.00 -10.69
CA LEU A 197 20.54 -1.37 -10.63
C LEU A 197 21.66 -2.41 -10.59
N LYS A 198 22.77 -2.20 -11.30
CA LYS A 198 23.96 -3.03 -11.19
C LYS A 198 24.51 -3.03 -9.76
N LYS A 199 24.71 -1.85 -9.17
CA LYS A 199 25.15 -1.71 -7.77
C LYS A 199 24.16 -2.32 -6.77
N PHE A 200 22.85 -2.22 -7.06
CA PHE A 200 21.84 -2.90 -6.26
C PHE A 200 22.02 -4.41 -6.30
N LYS A 201 22.21 -5.01 -7.48
CA LYS A 201 22.46 -6.44 -7.65
C LYS A 201 23.73 -6.89 -6.90
N GLU A 202 24.80 -6.13 -6.98
CA GLU A 202 26.05 -6.40 -6.27
C GLU A 202 25.86 -6.36 -4.75
N LYS A 203 25.20 -5.33 -4.22
CA LYS A 203 25.04 -5.12 -2.78
C LYS A 203 23.93 -5.97 -2.17
N ALA A 204 22.76 -6.00 -2.74
CA ALA A 204 21.62 -6.77 -2.24
C ALA A 204 21.74 -8.26 -2.57
N GLY A 205 22.53 -8.58 -3.57
CA GLY A 205 22.74 -9.91 -4.10
C GLY A 205 21.79 -10.24 -5.25
N THR A 206 22.12 -11.32 -5.94
CA THR A 206 21.38 -11.75 -7.13
C THR A 206 19.92 -12.13 -6.85
N GLY A 207 19.63 -12.69 -5.67
CA GLY A 207 18.27 -13.10 -5.32
C GLY A 207 17.22 -11.99 -5.38
N PRO A 208 17.36 -10.90 -4.60
CA PRO A 208 16.44 -9.79 -4.66
C PRO A 208 16.38 -9.10 -6.03
N ALA A 209 17.52 -8.91 -6.67
CA ALA A 209 17.57 -8.27 -7.99
C ALA A 209 16.85 -9.10 -9.06
N ASN A 210 17.09 -10.40 -9.10
CA ASN A 210 16.42 -11.31 -10.03
C ASN A 210 14.92 -11.42 -9.73
N MET A 211 14.53 -11.42 -8.45
CA MET A 211 13.11 -11.41 -8.07
C MET A 211 12.41 -10.17 -8.55
N ARG A 212 13.02 -8.98 -8.35
CA ARG A 212 12.50 -7.71 -8.87
C ARG A 212 12.31 -7.76 -10.38
N GLN A 213 13.35 -8.18 -11.09
CA GLN A 213 13.33 -8.26 -12.54
C GLN A 213 12.25 -9.24 -13.04
N LYS A 214 12.18 -10.43 -12.44
CA LYS A 214 11.14 -11.42 -12.77
C LYS A 214 9.74 -10.88 -12.58
N GLN A 215 9.48 -10.16 -11.51
CA GLN A 215 8.17 -9.56 -11.26
C GLN A 215 7.85 -8.43 -12.25
N ILE A 216 8.84 -7.62 -12.64
CA ILE A 216 8.65 -6.62 -13.70
C ILE A 216 8.28 -7.29 -15.02
N GLU A 217 8.99 -8.34 -15.40
CA GLU A 217 8.72 -9.09 -16.63
C GLU A 217 7.33 -9.74 -16.61
N GLU A 218 6.92 -10.24 -15.45
CA GLU A 218 5.58 -10.79 -15.26
C GLU A 218 4.50 -9.71 -15.44
N ILE A 219 4.69 -8.53 -14.84
CA ILE A 219 3.76 -7.40 -14.99
C ILE A 219 3.72 -6.92 -16.45
N LYS A 220 4.86 -6.83 -17.12
CA LYS A 220 4.94 -6.40 -18.53
C LYS A 220 4.28 -7.36 -19.54
N LYS A 221 4.11 -8.61 -19.18
CA LYS A 221 3.40 -9.61 -20.00
C LYS A 221 1.88 -9.50 -19.92
N SER A 222 1.36 -8.65 -19.05
CA SER A 222 -0.08 -8.44 -18.96
C SER A 222 -0.62 -7.79 -20.23
N GLU A 223 -1.63 -8.39 -20.84
CA GLU A 223 -2.26 -7.88 -22.08
C GLU A 223 -3.01 -6.58 -21.83
N ASN A 224 -3.60 -6.44 -20.65
CA ASN A 224 -4.29 -5.22 -20.21
C ASN A 224 -4.22 -5.11 -18.69
N LEU A 225 -3.45 -4.14 -18.22
CA LEU A 225 -3.28 -3.87 -16.80
C LEU A 225 -3.97 -2.54 -16.45
N PRO A 226 -5.23 -2.54 -16.00
CA PRO A 226 -5.98 -1.31 -15.73
C PRO A 226 -5.48 -0.63 -14.45
N VAL A 227 -4.31 0.02 -14.53
CA VAL A 227 -3.64 0.66 -13.39
C VAL A 227 -3.24 2.08 -13.71
N LEU A 228 -3.65 3.00 -12.83
CA LEU A 228 -3.12 4.34 -12.77
C LEU A 228 -1.88 4.35 -11.87
N VAL A 229 -0.71 4.73 -12.41
CA VAL A 229 0.56 4.73 -11.69
C VAL A 229 1.04 6.14 -11.46
N PHE A 230 1.12 6.55 -10.20
CA PHE A 230 1.74 7.82 -9.82
C PHE A 230 3.21 7.61 -9.49
N THR A 231 4.08 8.36 -10.12
CA THR A 231 5.53 8.38 -9.82
C THR A 231 5.99 9.79 -9.51
N HIS A 232 7.06 9.92 -8.75
CA HIS A 232 7.67 11.20 -8.42
C HIS A 232 9.19 11.08 -8.55
N PRO A 233 9.84 11.89 -9.39
CA PRO A 233 11.30 11.75 -9.69
C PRO A 233 12.20 11.87 -8.45
N LYS A 234 11.75 12.62 -7.43
CA LYS A 234 12.48 12.76 -6.17
C LYS A 234 12.17 11.67 -5.14
N ASP A 235 11.25 10.74 -5.45
CA ASP A 235 10.96 9.64 -4.52
C ASP A 235 12.22 8.81 -4.25
N PRO A 236 12.59 8.63 -2.97
CA PRO A 236 13.85 7.98 -2.62
C PRO A 236 13.85 6.46 -2.88
N PHE A 237 12.69 5.85 -3.11
CA PHE A 237 12.54 4.42 -3.35
C PHE A 237 12.52 4.10 -4.84
N GLY A 238 11.41 4.35 -5.50
CA GLY A 238 11.19 4.01 -6.90
C GLY A 238 11.57 5.12 -7.88
N GLY A 239 11.30 6.37 -7.55
CA GLY A 239 11.61 7.56 -8.32
C GLY A 239 11.95 7.31 -9.80
N LEU A 240 13.21 7.53 -10.12
CA LEU A 240 13.75 7.37 -11.48
C LEU A 240 13.84 5.91 -11.96
N VAL A 241 13.80 4.92 -11.06
CA VAL A 241 13.85 3.49 -11.45
C VAL A 241 12.47 2.91 -11.73
N SER A 242 11.43 3.74 -11.74
CA SER A 242 10.05 3.31 -12.04
C SER A 242 9.65 3.48 -13.50
N ASP A 243 10.56 3.93 -14.37
CA ASP A 243 10.28 4.14 -15.79
C ASP A 243 9.91 2.83 -16.53
N TRP A 244 10.20 1.69 -15.94
CA TRP A 244 9.83 0.39 -16.48
C TRP A 244 8.31 0.18 -16.63
N VAL A 245 7.48 1.01 -16.00
CA VAL A 245 6.01 0.94 -16.12
C VAL A 245 5.51 1.54 -17.44
N GLU A 246 6.34 2.28 -18.15
CA GLU A 246 5.98 2.88 -19.43
C GLU A 246 5.77 1.81 -20.52
N GLY A 247 4.79 2.04 -21.36
CA GLY A 247 4.46 1.15 -22.48
C GLY A 247 3.77 -0.16 -22.10
N ILE A 248 3.44 -0.36 -20.80
CA ILE A 248 2.62 -1.50 -20.39
C ILE A 248 1.17 -1.23 -20.80
N SER A 249 0.56 -2.14 -21.52
CA SER A 249 -0.83 -2.02 -21.98
C SER A 249 -1.78 -1.84 -20.79
N GLY A 250 -2.65 -0.84 -20.86
CA GLY A 250 -3.62 -0.51 -19.81
C GLY A 250 -3.07 0.27 -18.63
N VAL A 251 -1.75 0.52 -18.58
CA VAL A 251 -1.13 1.37 -17.57
C VAL A 251 -1.13 2.82 -18.04
N GLU A 252 -1.70 3.70 -17.22
CA GLU A 252 -1.56 5.14 -17.34
C GLU A 252 -0.57 5.63 -16.27
N ARG A 253 0.52 6.27 -16.68
CA ARG A 253 1.51 6.83 -15.76
C ARG A 253 1.35 8.34 -15.62
N ILE A 254 1.24 8.79 -14.39
CA ILE A 254 1.27 10.21 -14.02
C ILE A 254 2.56 10.48 -13.26
N VAL A 255 3.38 11.36 -13.82
CA VAL A 255 4.57 11.88 -13.15
C VAL A 255 4.16 13.12 -12.38
N VAL A 256 4.17 13.02 -11.05
CA VAL A 256 3.84 14.16 -10.18
C VAL A 256 5.04 15.09 -10.16
N SER A 257 4.87 16.32 -10.69
CA SER A 257 5.85 17.40 -10.55
C SER A 257 5.63 18.13 -9.23
N GLU A 258 6.69 18.66 -8.64
CA GLU A 258 6.60 19.70 -7.63
C GLU A 258 6.54 21.03 -8.39
N ASP A 259 5.39 21.60 -8.51
CA ASP A 259 5.22 23.02 -8.80
C ASP A 259 5.02 23.77 -7.50
#